data_264ba71c3cdd194209a17dc90ef805d2
#
_entry.id   264ba71c3cdd194209a17dc90ef805d2
#
_cell.length_a   1.000
_cell.length_b   1.000
_cell.length_c   1.000
_cell.angle_alpha   90.00
_cell.angle_beta   90.00
_cell.angle_gamma   90.00
#
_symmetry.space_group_name_H-M   'P 1'
#
loop_
_entity.id
_entity.type
_entity.pdbx_description
1 polymer ?
#
loop_
_entity_poly.entity_id
_entity_poly.type
_entity_poly.pdbx_seq_one_letter_code
_entity_poly.pdbx_strand_id
1 'polypeptide(L)'
;ELMKTRAEIYGNEAATLLRTVTMYPGLSQQQLLCFHPGKSETAKALLSHLERQGRIFQSDNGGYFPAGYSPKADQALIKAVWVLLDFIQQADYHAPAEFPVKLVFFADGELYEVAYVAHGQEALVCHALRGNKGGSRRIIVVDSPTQIAKIDCPDISGFCTVSQDGQTQYFKKAGGT
;
A
#
# COMPACT_ATOMS: atom_id res chain seq x y z
N GLU A 1 -17.03 19.14 -24.90
CA GLU A 1 -16.20 18.11 -24.23
C GLU A 1 -15.51 17.27 -25.30
N LEU A 2 -14.20 17.43 -25.45
CA LEU A 2 -13.42 16.67 -26.43
C LEU A 2 -13.35 15.21 -25.98
N MET A 3 -13.91 14.30 -26.79
CA MET A 3 -13.77 12.85 -26.57
C MET A 3 -12.31 12.45 -26.68
N LYS A 4 -11.76 11.82 -25.63
CA LYS A 4 -10.41 11.27 -25.64
C LYS A 4 -10.31 10.12 -26.62
N THR A 5 -9.26 10.08 -27.41
CA THR A 5 -8.99 8.96 -28.31
C THR A 5 -8.60 7.71 -27.51
N ARG A 6 -8.75 6.51 -28.13
CA ARG A 6 -8.32 5.25 -27.51
C ARG A 6 -6.83 5.28 -27.14
N ALA A 7 -5.99 5.90 -27.97
CA ALA A 7 -4.57 6.04 -27.72
C ALA A 7 -4.27 6.92 -26.51
N GLU A 8 -5.02 8.01 -26.32
CA GLU A 8 -4.89 8.90 -25.18
C GLU A 8 -5.34 8.22 -23.87
N ILE A 9 -6.44 7.48 -23.91
CA ILE A 9 -6.93 6.70 -22.76
C ILE A 9 -5.88 5.65 -22.35
N TYR A 10 -5.36 4.92 -23.31
CA TYR A 10 -4.33 3.89 -23.09
C TYR A 10 -3.03 4.50 -22.54
N GLY A 11 -2.60 5.64 -23.07
CA GLY A 11 -1.43 6.37 -22.59
C GLY A 11 -1.60 6.87 -21.14
N ASN A 12 -2.79 7.37 -20.78
CA ASN A 12 -3.09 7.81 -19.42
C ASN A 12 -3.14 6.64 -18.43
N GLU A 13 -3.71 5.50 -18.81
CA GLU A 13 -3.75 4.30 -17.98
C GLU A 13 -2.34 3.72 -17.78
N ALA A 14 -1.49 3.71 -18.81
CA ALA A 14 -0.10 3.30 -18.72
C ALA A 14 0.70 4.23 -17.77
N ALA A 15 0.51 5.54 -17.88
CA ALA A 15 1.15 6.52 -17.00
C ALA A 15 0.73 6.33 -15.54
N THR A 16 -0.54 6.07 -15.28
CA THR A 16 -1.06 5.79 -13.94
C THR A 16 -0.44 4.52 -13.36
N LEU A 17 -0.33 3.46 -14.16
CA LEU A 17 0.28 2.20 -13.73
C LEU A 17 1.78 2.37 -13.45
N LEU A 18 2.50 3.08 -14.32
CA LEU A 18 3.91 3.42 -14.09
C LEU A 18 4.10 4.21 -12.79
N ARG A 19 3.21 5.17 -12.53
CA ARG A 19 3.24 5.94 -11.29
C ARG A 19 3.05 5.04 -10.07
N THR A 20 2.12 4.09 -10.11
CA THR A 20 1.90 3.13 -9.03
C THR A 20 3.14 2.28 -8.76
N VAL A 21 3.78 1.74 -9.81
CA VAL A 21 5.04 0.99 -9.71
C VAL A 21 6.16 1.84 -9.12
N THR A 22 6.20 3.13 -9.45
CA THR A 22 7.21 4.07 -8.93
C THR A 22 6.98 4.42 -7.47
N MET A 23 5.73 4.64 -7.06
CA MET A 23 5.37 4.93 -5.67
C MET A 23 5.60 3.73 -4.74
N TYR A 24 5.34 2.53 -5.24
CA TYR A 24 5.41 1.29 -4.47
C TYR A 24 6.29 0.25 -5.17
N PRO A 25 7.62 0.45 -5.18
CA PRO A 25 8.52 -0.47 -5.86
C PRO A 25 8.49 -1.86 -5.22
N GLY A 26 8.41 -2.89 -6.04
CA GLY A 26 8.42 -4.27 -5.58
C GLY A 26 7.05 -4.94 -5.47
N LEU A 27 5.97 -4.26 -5.85
CA LEU A 27 4.63 -4.87 -5.87
C LEU A 27 4.57 -6.05 -6.83
N SER A 28 3.85 -7.09 -6.45
CA SER A 28 3.54 -8.22 -7.32
C SER A 28 2.54 -7.83 -8.42
N GLN A 29 2.48 -8.63 -9.48
CA GLN A 29 1.44 -8.47 -10.49
C GLN A 29 0.04 -8.48 -9.87
N GLN A 30 -0.22 -9.41 -8.95
CA GLN A 30 -1.51 -9.51 -8.27
C GLN A 30 -1.89 -8.20 -7.57
N GLN A 31 -0.96 -7.58 -6.84
CA GLN A 31 -1.20 -6.28 -6.20
C GLN A 31 -1.50 -5.19 -7.23
N LEU A 32 -0.71 -5.11 -8.28
CA LEU A 32 -0.91 -4.11 -9.33
C LEU A 32 -2.26 -4.27 -10.04
N LEU A 33 -2.70 -5.50 -10.28
CA LEU A 33 -4.03 -5.76 -10.85
C LEU A 33 -5.16 -5.32 -9.91
N CYS A 34 -4.98 -5.47 -8.60
CA CYS A 34 -5.97 -5.04 -7.61
C CYS A 34 -6.18 -3.52 -7.56
N PHE A 35 -5.22 -2.72 -8.03
CA PHE A 35 -5.43 -1.27 -8.22
C PHE A 35 -6.42 -0.95 -9.34
N HIS A 36 -6.71 -1.90 -10.22
CA HIS A 36 -7.59 -1.73 -11.37
C HIS A 36 -8.74 -2.74 -11.33
N PRO A 37 -9.66 -2.65 -10.36
CA PRO A 37 -10.74 -3.61 -10.22
C PRO A 37 -11.63 -3.62 -11.47
N GLY A 38 -11.94 -4.83 -11.96
CA GLY A 38 -12.71 -5.02 -13.20
C GLY A 38 -11.94 -4.79 -14.50
N LYS A 39 -10.64 -4.46 -14.44
CA LYS A 39 -9.78 -4.17 -15.61
C LYS A 39 -8.49 -4.98 -15.61
N SER A 40 -8.49 -6.18 -15.05
CA SER A 40 -7.27 -7.00 -14.89
C SER A 40 -6.58 -7.30 -16.21
N GLU A 41 -7.31 -7.62 -17.27
CA GLU A 41 -6.72 -7.92 -18.57
C GLU A 41 -6.05 -6.69 -19.21
N THR A 42 -6.68 -5.52 -19.08
CA THR A 42 -6.09 -4.26 -19.51
C THR A 42 -4.81 -3.95 -18.74
N ALA A 43 -4.83 -4.12 -17.42
CA ALA A 43 -3.66 -3.89 -16.57
C ALA A 43 -2.51 -4.83 -16.90
N LYS A 44 -2.77 -6.12 -17.17
CA LYS A 44 -1.75 -7.07 -17.63
C LYS A 44 -1.11 -6.64 -18.96
N ALA A 45 -1.93 -6.22 -19.92
CA ALA A 45 -1.45 -5.74 -21.20
C ALA A 45 -0.57 -4.48 -21.05
N LEU A 46 -0.95 -3.57 -20.16
CA LEU A 46 -0.18 -2.36 -19.86
C LEU A 46 1.15 -2.67 -19.17
N LEU A 47 1.18 -3.61 -18.23
CA LEU A 47 2.43 -4.07 -17.61
C LEU A 47 3.40 -4.62 -18.66
N SER A 48 2.91 -5.50 -19.54
CA SER A 48 3.73 -6.06 -20.64
C SER A 48 4.22 -4.97 -21.59
N HIS A 49 3.40 -3.98 -21.87
CA HIS A 49 3.78 -2.83 -22.70
C HIS A 49 4.89 -2.00 -22.06
N LEU A 50 4.77 -1.67 -20.78
CA LEU A 50 5.78 -0.92 -20.03
C LEU A 50 7.11 -1.69 -19.91
N GLU A 51 7.05 -3.00 -19.72
CA GLU A 51 8.25 -3.87 -19.73
C GLU A 51 8.95 -3.84 -21.09
N ARG A 52 8.21 -4.00 -22.18
CA ARG A 52 8.77 -3.95 -23.54
C ARG A 52 9.38 -2.58 -23.87
N GLN A 53 8.85 -1.52 -23.32
CA GLN A 53 9.43 -0.17 -23.44
C GLN A 53 10.66 0.03 -22.54
N GLY A 54 11.00 -0.92 -21.67
CA GLY A 54 12.10 -0.80 -20.73
C GLY A 54 11.86 0.22 -19.61
N ARG A 55 10.61 0.57 -19.32
CA ARG A 55 10.24 1.55 -18.29
C ARG A 55 10.07 0.91 -16.90
N ILE A 56 9.75 -0.37 -16.88
CA ILE A 56 9.67 -1.19 -15.65
C ILE A 56 10.36 -2.53 -15.92
N PHE A 57 10.73 -3.23 -14.87
CA PHE A 57 11.23 -4.60 -14.95
C PHE A 57 10.69 -5.42 -13.78
N GLN A 58 10.63 -6.72 -13.97
CA GLN A 58 10.25 -7.68 -12.93
C GLN A 58 11.50 -8.34 -12.36
N SER A 59 11.65 -8.31 -11.04
CA SER A 59 12.73 -9.01 -10.36
C SER A 59 12.50 -10.53 -10.32
N ASP A 60 13.54 -11.30 -9.96
CA ASP A 60 13.45 -12.76 -9.80
C ASP A 60 12.38 -13.19 -8.79
N ASN A 61 12.08 -12.35 -7.80
CA ASN A 61 11.04 -12.58 -6.80
C ASN A 61 9.63 -12.17 -7.27
N GLY A 62 9.49 -11.72 -8.53
CA GLY A 62 8.21 -11.35 -9.11
C GLY A 62 7.75 -9.93 -8.85
N GLY A 63 8.49 -9.13 -8.10
CA GLY A 63 8.16 -7.73 -7.85
C GLY A 63 8.50 -6.83 -9.03
N TYR A 64 7.66 -5.83 -9.29
CA TYR A 64 7.88 -4.85 -10.35
C TYR A 64 8.56 -3.60 -9.83
N PHE A 65 9.54 -3.11 -10.57
CA PHE A 65 10.33 -1.92 -10.24
C PHE A 65 10.41 -0.98 -11.44
N PRO A 66 10.49 0.33 -11.22
CA PRO A 66 10.79 1.27 -12.30
C PRO A 66 12.23 1.10 -12.78
N ALA A 67 12.47 1.41 -14.06
CA ALA A 67 13.80 1.35 -14.66
C ALA A 67 14.81 2.17 -13.84
N GLY A 68 16.00 1.61 -13.65
CA GLY A 68 17.07 2.25 -12.90
C GLY A 68 17.03 2.08 -11.38
N TYR A 69 15.98 1.44 -10.84
CA TYR A 69 15.88 1.16 -9.41
C TYR A 69 16.59 -0.16 -9.06
N SER A 70 17.14 -0.21 -7.86
CA SER A 70 17.61 -1.47 -7.29
C SER A 70 16.42 -2.38 -6.98
N PRO A 71 16.48 -3.70 -7.30
CA PRO A 71 15.37 -4.63 -7.06
C PRO A 71 15.25 -5.04 -5.59
N LYS A 72 15.28 -4.06 -4.70
CA LYS A 72 15.15 -4.25 -3.26
C LYS A 72 13.82 -3.67 -2.78
N ALA A 73 12.90 -4.57 -2.42
CA ALA A 73 11.58 -4.19 -1.95
C ALA A 73 11.57 -3.90 -0.45
N ASP A 74 10.79 -2.90 -0.05
CA ASP A 74 10.40 -2.69 1.34
C ASP A 74 9.20 -3.60 1.67
N GLN A 75 9.45 -4.71 2.36
CA GLN A 75 8.41 -5.70 2.69
C GLN A 75 7.32 -5.12 3.57
N ALA A 76 7.65 -4.18 4.45
CA ALA A 76 6.66 -3.49 5.27
C ALA A 76 5.71 -2.62 4.43
N LEU A 77 6.25 -1.93 3.43
CA LEU A 77 5.44 -1.16 2.47
C LEU A 77 4.53 -2.08 1.64
N ILE A 78 5.06 -3.22 1.18
CA ILE A 78 4.26 -4.21 0.42
C ILE A 78 3.08 -4.73 1.25
N LYS A 79 3.29 -5.02 2.54
CA LYS A 79 2.20 -5.41 3.46
C LYS A 79 1.19 -4.26 3.64
N ALA A 80 1.67 -3.04 3.79
CA ALA A 80 0.80 -1.86 3.91
C ALA A 80 -0.06 -1.64 2.66
N VAL A 81 0.47 -1.93 1.47
CA VAL A 81 -0.29 -1.85 0.22
C VAL A 81 -1.43 -2.86 0.18
N TRP A 82 -1.28 -4.05 0.74
CA TRP A 82 -2.41 -4.99 0.85
C TRP A 82 -3.56 -4.41 1.68
N VAL A 83 -3.25 -3.66 2.73
CA VAL A 83 -4.27 -2.92 3.49
C VAL A 83 -4.93 -1.84 2.63
N LEU A 84 -4.14 -1.03 1.93
CA LEU A 84 -4.68 -0.03 0.99
C LEU A 84 -5.63 -0.66 -0.02
N LEU A 85 -5.28 -1.83 -0.57
CA LEU A 85 -6.09 -2.51 -1.58
C LEU A 85 -7.45 -2.96 -1.07
N ASP A 86 -7.60 -3.24 0.23
CA ASP A 86 -8.90 -3.51 0.83
C ASP A 86 -9.84 -2.30 0.76
N PHE A 87 -9.30 -1.10 0.68
CA PHE A 87 -10.04 0.17 0.62
C PHE A 87 -9.95 0.87 -0.74
N ILE A 88 -9.36 0.24 -1.75
CA ILE A 88 -9.00 0.92 -3.00
C ILE A 88 -10.20 1.54 -3.73
N GLN A 89 -11.38 0.93 -3.62
CA GLN A 89 -12.58 1.47 -4.26
C GLN A 89 -13.10 2.75 -3.61
N GLN A 90 -12.81 2.94 -2.32
CA GLN A 90 -13.19 4.13 -1.56
C GLN A 90 -12.04 5.15 -1.47
N ALA A 91 -10.83 4.78 -1.88
CA ALA A 91 -9.66 5.63 -1.78
C ALA A 91 -9.61 6.66 -2.91
N ASP A 92 -9.82 7.93 -2.58
CA ASP A 92 -9.69 9.04 -3.53
C ASP A 92 -8.24 9.45 -3.76
N TYR A 93 -7.37 9.16 -2.80
CA TYR A 93 -5.96 9.50 -2.83
C TYR A 93 -5.15 8.51 -2.00
N HIS A 94 -3.95 8.19 -2.44
CA HIS A 94 -2.99 7.42 -1.66
C HIS A 94 -1.56 7.80 -2.04
N ALA A 95 -0.63 7.66 -1.10
CA ALA A 95 0.79 7.91 -1.32
C ALA A 95 1.64 7.16 -0.29
N PRO A 96 2.90 6.80 -0.63
CA PRO A 96 3.85 6.36 0.38
C PRO A 96 4.16 7.49 1.37
N ALA A 97 4.56 7.13 2.58
CA ALA A 97 4.91 8.07 3.63
C ALA A 97 6.22 7.67 4.31
N GLU A 98 6.75 8.57 5.13
CA GLU A 98 7.98 8.33 5.88
C GLU A 98 7.68 7.76 7.26
N PHE A 99 8.70 7.10 7.86
CA PHE A 99 8.63 6.58 9.21
C PHE A 99 8.02 7.62 10.19
N PRO A 100 7.08 7.25 11.05
CA PRO A 100 6.66 5.87 11.40
C PRO A 100 5.53 5.30 10.53
N VAL A 101 5.07 6.01 9.54
CA VAL A 101 3.98 5.63 8.65
C VAL A 101 4.57 5.04 7.36
N LYS A 102 3.93 4.05 6.77
CA LYS A 102 4.35 3.47 5.50
C LYS A 102 3.63 4.07 4.31
N LEU A 103 2.35 4.29 4.44
CA LEU A 103 1.53 4.97 3.43
C LEU A 103 0.34 5.65 4.08
N VAL A 104 -0.25 6.57 3.34
CA VAL A 104 -1.49 7.24 3.70
C VAL A 104 -2.51 7.05 2.58
N PHE A 105 -3.77 7.04 2.93
CA PHE A 105 -4.86 7.10 1.96
C PHE A 105 -6.05 7.89 2.51
N PHE A 106 -6.78 8.50 1.61
CA PHE A 106 -7.99 9.26 1.94
C PHE A 106 -9.20 8.49 1.43
N ALA A 107 -10.10 8.15 2.34
CA ALA A 107 -11.31 7.40 2.01
C ALA A 107 -12.47 7.86 2.90
N ASP A 108 -13.65 7.97 2.29
CA ASP A 108 -14.88 8.36 3.00
C ASP A 108 -14.76 9.65 3.83
N GLY A 109 -14.01 10.63 3.33
CA GLY A 109 -13.80 11.91 3.98
C GLY A 109 -12.78 11.91 5.12
N GLU A 110 -12.04 10.83 5.32
CA GLU A 110 -11.05 10.71 6.39
C GLU A 110 -9.68 10.28 5.87
N LEU A 111 -8.64 10.78 6.53
CA LEU A 111 -7.27 10.39 6.26
C LEU A 111 -6.87 9.20 7.14
N TYR A 112 -6.37 8.16 6.51
CA TYR A 112 -5.84 6.96 7.16
C TYR A 112 -4.33 6.88 6.99
N GLU A 113 -3.65 6.57 8.07
CA GLU A 113 -2.23 6.23 8.09
C GLU A 113 -2.08 4.72 8.30
N VAL A 114 -1.26 4.07 7.51
CA VAL A 114 -0.90 2.65 7.69
C VAL A 114 0.54 2.58 8.18
N ALA A 115 0.74 2.11 9.41
CA ALA A 115 2.04 1.91 10.02
C ALA A 115 2.31 0.43 10.22
N TYR A 116 3.57 0.03 10.10
CA TYR A 116 4.00 -1.34 10.36
C TYR A 116 4.84 -1.41 11.63
N VAL A 117 4.53 -2.37 12.48
CA VAL A 117 5.24 -2.63 13.73
C VAL A 117 5.80 -4.04 13.71
N ALA A 118 7.11 -4.18 13.45
CA ALA A 118 7.80 -5.45 13.58
C ALA A 118 7.93 -5.89 15.03
N HIS A 119 8.11 -7.19 15.26
CA HIS A 119 8.42 -7.71 16.59
C HIS A 119 9.62 -6.97 17.20
N GLY A 120 9.46 -6.51 18.44
CA GLY A 120 10.49 -5.77 19.16
C GLY A 120 10.55 -4.28 18.86
N GLN A 121 9.76 -3.79 17.90
CA GLN A 121 9.71 -2.38 17.52
C GLN A 121 8.50 -1.63 18.11
N GLU A 122 7.73 -2.28 18.97
CA GLU A 122 6.47 -1.73 19.48
C GLU A 122 6.68 -0.39 20.19
N ALA A 123 7.66 -0.32 21.10
CA ALA A 123 7.94 0.91 21.85
C ALA A 123 8.44 2.05 20.95
N LEU A 124 9.32 1.75 20.00
CA LEU A 124 9.88 2.74 19.06
C LEU A 124 8.80 3.36 18.19
N VAL A 125 7.99 2.51 17.55
CA VAL A 125 6.94 2.99 16.64
C VAL A 125 5.85 3.73 17.39
N CYS A 126 5.43 3.23 18.56
CA CYS A 126 4.46 3.93 19.40
C CYS A 126 4.96 5.31 19.85
N HIS A 127 6.22 5.42 20.24
CA HIS A 127 6.81 6.71 20.59
C HIS A 127 6.77 7.69 19.41
N ALA A 128 7.15 7.23 18.24
CA ALA A 128 7.14 8.06 17.03
C ALA A 128 5.71 8.48 16.62
N LEU A 129 4.73 7.57 16.71
CA LEU A 129 3.33 7.87 16.40
C LEU A 129 2.70 8.86 17.38
N ARG A 130 3.09 8.83 18.65
CA ARG A 130 2.61 9.81 19.65
C ARG A 130 3.07 11.24 19.33
N GLY A 131 4.23 11.38 18.73
CA GLY A 131 4.75 12.67 18.27
C GLY A 131 4.03 13.23 17.05
N ASN A 132 3.33 12.39 16.32
CA ASN A 132 2.63 12.75 15.09
C ASN A 132 1.12 12.95 15.37
N LYS A 133 0.75 14.15 15.79
CA LYS A 133 -0.64 14.52 16.13
C LYS A 133 -1.31 15.15 14.91
N GLY A 134 -1.80 14.33 13.97
CA GLY A 134 -2.34 14.82 12.71
C GLY A 134 -3.85 14.69 12.53
N GLY A 135 -4.62 14.17 13.50
CA GLY A 135 -6.07 13.96 13.35
C GLY A 135 -6.44 12.87 12.32
N SER A 136 -5.47 12.07 11.91
CA SER A 136 -5.67 10.91 11.03
C SER A 136 -6.06 9.67 11.84
N ARG A 137 -6.76 8.75 11.19
CA ARG A 137 -7.01 7.41 11.74
C ARG A 137 -5.84 6.50 11.40
N ARG A 138 -5.53 5.55 12.27
CA ARG A 138 -4.37 4.66 12.11
C ARG A 138 -4.79 3.21 12.03
N ILE A 139 -4.22 2.52 11.05
CA ILE A 139 -4.27 1.06 10.92
C ILE A 139 -2.84 0.56 11.15
N ILE A 140 -2.65 -0.30 12.13
CA ILE A 140 -1.35 -0.83 12.52
C ILE A 140 -1.21 -2.25 11.98
N VAL A 141 -0.27 -2.45 11.08
CA VAL A 141 0.10 -3.78 10.58
C VAL A 141 1.11 -4.39 11.55
N VAL A 142 0.79 -5.58 12.04
CA VAL A 142 1.64 -6.36 12.96
C VAL A 142 1.98 -7.72 12.37
N ASP A 143 3.08 -8.32 12.81
CA ASP A 143 3.45 -9.67 12.40
C ASP A 143 2.59 -10.74 13.09
N SER A 144 2.18 -10.48 14.32
CA SER A 144 1.37 -11.39 15.13
C SER A 144 0.37 -10.61 15.99
N PRO A 145 -0.85 -11.15 16.20
CA PRO A 145 -1.81 -10.53 17.11
C PRO A 145 -1.31 -10.39 18.56
N THR A 146 -0.32 -11.16 18.96
CA THR A 146 0.30 -11.06 20.29
C THR A 146 0.97 -9.72 20.58
N GLN A 147 1.34 -8.98 19.53
CA GLN A 147 1.92 -7.65 19.65
C GLN A 147 0.91 -6.58 20.08
N ILE A 148 -0.38 -6.81 19.83
CA ILE A 148 -1.44 -5.80 20.03
C ILE A 148 -1.48 -5.29 21.47
N ALA A 149 -1.29 -6.17 22.45
CA ALA A 149 -1.27 -5.80 23.87
C ALA A 149 -0.14 -4.84 24.24
N LYS A 150 0.94 -4.82 23.45
CA LYS A 150 2.13 -3.98 23.67
C LYS A 150 2.05 -2.64 22.94
N ILE A 151 1.04 -2.44 22.11
CA ILE A 151 0.88 -1.23 21.29
C ILE A 151 -0.15 -0.33 21.95
N ASP A 152 0.31 0.80 22.44
CA ASP A 152 -0.51 1.83 23.06
C ASP A 152 -0.17 3.19 22.45
N CYS A 153 -0.85 3.53 21.38
CA CYS A 153 -0.73 4.82 20.73
C CYS A 153 -2.12 5.35 20.34
N PRO A 154 -2.28 6.68 20.20
CA PRO A 154 -3.57 7.28 19.95
C PRO A 154 -4.09 7.04 18.54
N ASP A 155 -5.39 7.20 18.36
CA ASP A 155 -6.08 7.24 17.06
C ASP A 155 -6.02 5.95 16.26
N ILE A 156 -5.85 4.81 16.92
CA ILE A 156 -5.87 3.49 16.26
C ILE A 156 -7.31 3.10 15.95
N SER A 157 -7.60 2.90 14.66
CA SER A 157 -8.87 2.35 14.17
C SER A 157 -8.89 0.83 14.17
N GLY A 158 -7.73 0.20 13.99
CA GLY A 158 -7.62 -1.25 13.98
C GLY A 158 -6.19 -1.73 13.80
N PHE A 159 -6.02 -3.02 14.01
CA PHE A 159 -4.79 -3.76 13.76
C PHE A 159 -5.00 -4.73 12.62
N CYS A 160 -3.96 -5.04 11.89
CA CYS A 160 -4.03 -5.93 10.74
C CYS A 160 -2.82 -6.85 10.69
N THR A 161 -3.03 -8.12 10.39
CA THR A 161 -1.99 -9.03 9.95
C THR A 161 -2.14 -9.27 8.46
N VAL A 162 -1.02 -9.42 7.75
CA VAL A 162 -0.98 -9.69 6.32
C VAL A 162 -0.18 -10.96 6.10
N SER A 163 -0.80 -11.98 5.51
CA SER A 163 -0.14 -13.23 5.16
C SER A 163 0.79 -13.07 3.95
N GLN A 164 1.61 -14.08 3.67
CA GLN A 164 2.53 -14.07 2.52
C GLN A 164 1.78 -13.99 1.17
N ASP A 165 0.57 -14.55 1.10
CA ASP A 165 -0.28 -14.50 -0.08
C ASP A 165 -1.21 -13.27 -0.12
N GLY A 166 -1.00 -12.32 0.79
CA GLY A 166 -1.69 -11.04 0.79
C GLY A 166 -3.06 -11.02 1.45
N GLN A 167 -3.41 -12.05 2.19
CA GLN A 167 -4.66 -12.05 2.96
C GLN A 167 -4.52 -11.20 4.21
N THR A 168 -5.47 -10.31 4.41
CA THR A 168 -5.55 -9.41 5.54
C THR A 168 -6.53 -9.93 6.59
N GLN A 169 -6.18 -9.76 7.86
CA GLN A 169 -7.08 -10.06 8.96
C GLN A 169 -7.03 -8.89 9.96
N TYR A 170 -8.20 -8.37 10.30
CA TYR A 170 -8.32 -7.19 11.16
C TYR A 170 -8.71 -7.57 12.58
N PHE A 171 -8.15 -6.80 13.54
CA PHE A 171 -8.38 -6.97 14.96
C PHE A 171 -8.67 -5.61 15.60
N LYS A 172 -9.48 -5.63 16.65
CA LYS A 172 -9.62 -4.49 17.58
C LYS A 172 -8.98 -4.85 18.90
N LYS A 173 -8.38 -3.85 19.57
CA LYS A 173 -7.94 -4.03 20.93
C LYS A 173 -9.18 -4.29 21.80
N ALA A 174 -9.15 -5.33 22.65
CA ALA A 174 -10.22 -5.58 23.60
C ALA A 174 -10.37 -4.33 24.47
N GLY A 175 -11.59 -3.77 24.51
CA GLY A 175 -11.87 -2.54 25.24
C GLY A 175 -11.53 -2.73 26.70
N GLY A 176 -10.57 -1.95 27.19
CA GLY A 176 -10.48 -1.71 28.63
C GLY A 176 -11.72 -0.94 29.04
N THR A 177 -12.50 -1.52 29.92
CA THR A 177 -13.54 -0.78 30.66
C THR A 177 -12.93 0.41 31.41
#